data_6be4ebd7876e2f27e276cc2c2be55094
#
_entry.id   6be4ebd7876e2f27e276cc2c2be55094
#
_cell.length_a   1.000
_cell.length_b   1.000
_cell.length_c   1.000
_cell.angle_alpha   90.00
_cell.angle_beta   90.00
_cell.angle_gamma   90.00
#
_symmetry.space_group_name_H-M   'P 1'
#
loop_
_entity.id
_entity.type
_entity.pdbx_description
1 polymer ?
#
loop_
_entity_poly.entity_id
_entity_poly.type
_entity_poly.pdbx_seq_one_letter_code
_entity_poly.pdbx_strand_id
1 'polypeptide(L)'
;YLVVNPLQGKHIPVSPIETLSLFRQLSSLLAGQYDKDSTLVIGFAETATAIGACVAIELGMQYVQTTRECLREADYLFFTESHSHATEQKLVKDGIEEAISQGKFKQVIFVEDEVTTGNTILDLIGAVEKEWSSKLQYSVASLLNGMDSEALVRFKSHGIRVHYLVKTAHSGYEAIATEYHGDGYYHDLNCEVCSVECISVQCGINTRKLSSSVDYQVVCNFFWNSMKNRVLPDRSTLVLGTEEFMYPALYVAKKIEDLAGATVKFHATTRSPIAVSIEKEYPLHERWELVSLYEKGRKTFVYDLNKYDQVFILTDAEEPVAEGIYSLVNALVSCGNKNIMLVRWC
;
A
#
# COMPACT_ATOMS: atom_id res chain seq x y z
N TYR A 1 2.30 -3.24 19.47
CA TYR A 1 2.07 -4.38 18.58
C TYR A 1 1.31 -3.93 17.33
N LEU A 2 1.40 -4.72 16.25
CA LEU A 2 0.74 -4.51 14.99
C LEU A 2 -0.06 -5.76 14.63
N VAL A 3 -1.31 -5.61 14.23
CA VAL A 3 -2.15 -6.71 13.74
C VAL A 3 -2.29 -6.56 12.24
N VAL A 4 -1.84 -7.56 11.50
CA VAL A 4 -1.81 -7.50 10.03
C VAL A 4 -2.35 -8.78 9.43
N ASN A 5 -2.94 -8.67 8.24
CA ASN A 5 -3.21 -9.85 7.44
C ASN A 5 -1.92 -10.24 6.69
N PRO A 6 -1.43 -11.47 6.81
CA PRO A 6 -0.17 -11.86 6.18
C PRO A 6 -0.18 -11.78 4.65
N LEU A 7 -1.35 -11.81 4.01
CA LEU A 7 -1.47 -11.76 2.55
C LEU A 7 -1.42 -10.33 1.96
N GLN A 8 -1.19 -9.28 2.75
CA GLN A 8 -1.13 -7.90 2.25
C GLN A 8 0.09 -7.61 1.37
N GLY A 9 1.16 -8.40 1.48
CA GLY A 9 2.39 -8.19 0.72
C GLY A 9 3.25 -7.01 1.21
N LYS A 10 2.95 -6.47 2.40
CA LYS A 10 3.69 -5.33 2.97
C LYS A 10 4.86 -5.74 3.85
N HIS A 11 4.70 -6.82 4.60
CA HIS A 11 5.70 -7.24 5.58
C HIS A 11 6.33 -8.60 5.24
N ILE A 12 5.68 -9.43 4.46
CA ILE A 12 6.22 -10.71 3.97
C ILE A 12 5.96 -10.87 2.48
N PRO A 13 6.82 -11.61 1.75
CA PRO A 13 6.60 -11.95 0.34
C PRO A 13 5.39 -12.88 0.16
N VAL A 14 4.42 -12.51 -0.65
CA VAL A 14 3.14 -13.22 -0.82
C VAL A 14 2.88 -13.66 -2.26
N SER A 15 1.94 -14.58 -2.47
CA SER A 15 1.42 -14.90 -3.79
C SER A 15 0.53 -13.77 -4.32
N PRO A 16 0.79 -13.22 -5.52
CA PRO A 16 -0.04 -12.16 -6.10
C PRO A 16 -1.51 -12.54 -6.26
N ILE A 17 -1.79 -13.78 -6.67
CA ILE A 17 -3.17 -14.26 -6.86
C ILE A 17 -3.92 -14.37 -5.53
N GLU A 18 -3.26 -14.83 -4.46
CA GLU A 18 -3.87 -14.92 -3.13
C GLU A 18 -4.16 -13.54 -2.56
N THR A 19 -3.22 -12.60 -2.71
CA THR A 19 -3.38 -11.20 -2.31
C THR A 19 -4.58 -10.55 -3.02
N LEU A 20 -4.64 -10.65 -4.35
CA LEU A 20 -5.76 -10.09 -5.10
C LEU A 20 -7.08 -10.79 -4.79
N SER A 21 -7.07 -12.10 -4.52
CA SER A 21 -8.26 -12.84 -4.10
C SER A 21 -8.80 -12.31 -2.77
N LEU A 22 -7.93 -12.03 -1.81
CA LEU A 22 -8.29 -11.41 -0.53
C LEU A 22 -8.93 -10.02 -0.74
N PHE A 23 -8.31 -9.16 -1.57
CA PHE A 23 -8.82 -7.80 -1.82
C PHE A 23 -10.16 -7.82 -2.56
N ARG A 24 -10.36 -8.76 -3.51
CA ARG A 24 -11.63 -8.97 -4.18
C ARG A 24 -12.75 -9.45 -3.25
N GLN A 25 -12.43 -10.22 -2.22
CA GLN A 25 -13.42 -10.58 -1.19
C GLN A 25 -13.95 -9.32 -0.49
N LEU A 26 -13.08 -8.35 -0.18
CA LEU A 26 -13.53 -7.07 0.37
C LEU A 26 -14.40 -6.30 -0.63
N SER A 27 -14.02 -6.25 -1.90
CA SER A 27 -14.82 -5.62 -2.96
C SER A 27 -16.20 -6.27 -3.07
N SER A 28 -16.28 -7.59 -2.93
CA SER A 28 -17.55 -8.34 -3.01
C SER A 28 -18.52 -7.98 -1.89
N LEU A 29 -18.03 -7.61 -0.70
CA LEU A 29 -18.89 -7.10 0.38
C LEU A 29 -19.56 -5.77 0.02
N LEU A 30 -18.93 -4.97 -0.84
CA LEU A 30 -19.41 -3.64 -1.23
C LEU A 30 -20.27 -3.68 -2.51
N ALA A 31 -20.19 -4.74 -3.26
CA ALA A 31 -20.83 -4.86 -4.57
C ALA A 31 -22.35 -4.63 -4.50
N GLY A 32 -22.88 -3.78 -5.37
CA GLY A 32 -24.29 -3.43 -5.44
C GLY A 32 -24.83 -2.53 -4.32
N GLN A 33 -23.97 -2.13 -3.37
CA GLN A 33 -24.38 -1.25 -2.26
C GLN A 33 -24.15 0.24 -2.54
N TYR A 34 -23.38 0.56 -3.56
CA TYR A 34 -22.92 1.92 -3.86
C TYR A 34 -23.06 2.21 -5.35
N ASP A 35 -23.46 3.43 -5.66
CA ASP A 35 -23.47 3.92 -7.03
C ASP A 35 -22.04 4.27 -7.48
N LYS A 36 -21.50 3.55 -8.46
CA LYS A 36 -20.13 3.68 -8.92
C LYS A 36 -19.79 5.06 -9.48
N ASP A 37 -20.76 5.76 -10.08
CA ASP A 37 -20.53 7.02 -10.76
C ASP A 37 -20.48 8.20 -9.78
N SER A 38 -21.02 8.02 -8.57
CA SER A 38 -21.04 9.05 -7.51
C SER A 38 -20.26 8.67 -6.24
N THR A 39 -19.47 7.60 -6.30
CA THR A 39 -18.67 7.12 -5.16
C THR A 39 -17.18 7.32 -5.41
N LEU A 40 -16.50 7.92 -4.43
CA LEU A 40 -15.04 8.02 -4.35
C LEU A 40 -14.50 6.98 -3.38
N VAL A 41 -13.50 6.21 -3.80
CA VAL A 41 -12.72 5.32 -2.93
C VAL A 41 -11.43 6.02 -2.53
N ILE A 42 -11.14 6.05 -1.23
CA ILE A 42 -9.90 6.61 -0.67
C ILE A 42 -9.15 5.48 0.05
N GLY A 43 -8.00 5.07 -0.51
CA GLY A 43 -7.12 4.08 0.13
C GLY A 43 -6.09 4.76 1.03
N PHE A 44 -5.93 4.28 2.27
CA PHE A 44 -4.97 4.88 3.20
C PHE A 44 -3.54 4.39 2.97
N ALA A 45 -2.61 5.33 2.97
CA ALA A 45 -1.19 5.02 2.99
C ALA A 45 -0.78 4.48 4.38
N GLU A 46 0.00 3.46 4.43
CA GLU A 46 0.88 2.91 3.39
C GLU A 46 0.26 1.67 2.71
N THR A 47 -0.25 0.73 3.49
CA THR A 47 -0.65 -0.63 3.07
C THR A 47 -1.93 -0.64 2.26
N ALA A 48 -2.92 0.15 2.68
CA ALA A 48 -4.24 0.09 2.06
C ALA A 48 -4.32 0.80 0.69
N THR A 49 -3.21 1.35 0.17
CA THR A 49 -3.16 1.87 -1.20
C THR A 49 -3.46 0.78 -2.23
N ALA A 50 -2.90 -0.44 -2.06
CA ALA A 50 -3.20 -1.54 -2.96
C ALA A 50 -4.62 -2.08 -2.80
N ILE A 51 -5.12 -2.14 -1.55
CA ILE A 51 -6.47 -2.61 -1.24
C ILE A 51 -7.51 -1.66 -1.85
N GLY A 52 -7.34 -0.35 -1.61
CA GLY A 52 -8.23 0.69 -2.12
C GLY A 52 -8.29 0.74 -3.64
N ALA A 53 -7.13 0.66 -4.30
CA ALA A 53 -7.04 0.60 -5.75
C ALA A 53 -7.76 -0.65 -6.32
N CYS A 54 -7.57 -1.81 -5.70
CA CYS A 54 -8.26 -3.04 -6.09
C CYS A 54 -9.78 -2.91 -5.92
N VAL A 55 -10.25 -2.39 -4.78
CA VAL A 55 -11.68 -2.15 -4.53
C VAL A 55 -12.26 -1.21 -5.58
N ALA A 56 -11.60 -0.09 -5.87
CA ALA A 56 -12.06 0.87 -6.87
C ALA A 56 -12.16 0.27 -8.27
N ILE A 57 -11.16 -0.52 -8.68
CA ILE A 57 -11.12 -1.17 -9.99
C ILE A 57 -12.21 -2.23 -10.12
N GLU A 58 -12.37 -3.10 -9.13
CA GLU A 58 -13.38 -4.16 -9.14
C GLU A 58 -14.82 -3.60 -9.14
N LEU A 59 -15.03 -2.43 -8.55
CA LEU A 59 -16.35 -1.78 -8.48
C LEU A 59 -16.56 -0.69 -9.54
N GLY A 60 -15.54 -0.35 -10.34
CA GLY A 60 -15.61 0.68 -11.38
C GLY A 60 -15.73 2.11 -10.85
N MET A 61 -15.21 2.40 -9.65
CA MET A 61 -15.31 3.68 -8.95
C MET A 61 -14.12 4.60 -9.20
N GLN A 62 -14.24 5.87 -8.85
CA GLN A 62 -13.11 6.80 -8.80
C GLN A 62 -12.22 6.47 -7.61
N TYR A 63 -10.91 6.69 -7.75
CA TYR A 63 -9.91 6.35 -6.76
C TYR A 63 -8.93 7.49 -6.50
N VAL A 64 -8.55 7.62 -5.23
CA VAL A 64 -7.39 8.37 -4.77
C VAL A 64 -6.81 7.67 -3.55
N GLN A 65 -5.53 7.86 -3.29
CA GLN A 65 -4.93 7.40 -2.05
C GLN A 65 -4.47 8.58 -1.18
N THR A 66 -4.45 8.39 0.13
CA THR A 66 -3.72 9.29 1.00
C THR A 66 -2.22 9.11 0.79
N THR A 67 -1.43 10.06 1.23
CA THR A 67 0.02 9.98 1.05
C THR A 67 0.75 10.66 2.20
N ARG A 68 1.96 10.22 2.46
CA ARG A 68 2.94 10.90 3.31
C ARG A 68 4.02 11.60 2.49
N GLU A 69 4.00 11.38 1.15
CA GLU A 69 4.95 12.01 0.23
C GLU A 69 4.55 13.44 -0.13
N CYS A 70 5.54 14.24 -0.48
CA CYS A 70 5.35 15.56 -1.04
C CYS A 70 5.48 15.49 -2.55
N LEU A 71 4.40 15.79 -3.27
CA LEU A 71 4.40 15.94 -4.72
C LEU A 71 4.72 17.41 -5.07
N ARG A 72 5.39 17.62 -6.18
CA ARG A 72 5.59 18.96 -6.71
C ARG A 72 4.24 19.56 -7.16
N GLU A 73 4.02 20.81 -6.81
CA GLU A 73 2.85 21.59 -7.28
C GLU A 73 1.49 20.94 -6.95
N ALA A 74 1.35 20.28 -5.80
CA ALA A 74 0.10 19.70 -5.33
C ALA A 74 -0.45 20.45 -4.12
N ASP A 75 -1.77 20.66 -4.11
CA ASP A 75 -2.49 21.14 -2.94
C ASP A 75 -2.96 19.97 -2.08
N TYR A 76 -2.89 20.13 -0.75
CA TYR A 76 -3.17 19.06 0.18
C TYR A 76 -4.25 19.40 1.18
N LEU A 77 -5.06 18.40 1.50
CA LEU A 77 -5.83 18.33 2.74
C LEU A 77 -5.02 17.55 3.76
N PHE A 78 -4.68 18.19 4.87
CA PHE A 78 -3.90 17.58 5.95
C PHE A 78 -4.80 17.03 7.04
N PHE A 79 -4.43 15.88 7.60
CA PHE A 79 -5.09 15.29 8.75
C PHE A 79 -4.08 14.50 9.60
N THR A 80 -4.44 14.24 10.86
CA THR A 80 -3.53 13.59 11.82
C THR A 80 -3.81 12.10 11.95
N GLU A 81 -2.76 11.31 12.16
CA GLU A 81 -2.86 9.90 12.50
C GLU A 81 -2.74 9.73 14.02
N SER A 82 -3.79 9.19 14.66
CA SER A 82 -3.92 9.15 16.12
C SER A 82 -2.94 8.19 16.83
N HIS A 83 -2.24 7.34 16.10
CA HIS A 83 -1.45 6.23 16.66
C HIS A 83 0.03 6.19 16.26
N SER A 84 0.51 7.10 15.43
CA SER A 84 1.93 7.15 15.06
C SER A 84 2.63 8.38 15.63
N HIS A 85 3.86 8.19 16.09
CA HIS A 85 4.74 9.29 16.47
C HIS A 85 5.04 10.14 15.23
N ALA A 86 4.17 11.10 14.96
CA ALA A 86 4.35 12.21 14.04
C ALA A 86 4.47 11.86 12.55
N THR A 87 3.41 11.43 11.91
CA THR A 87 3.35 11.66 10.48
C THR A 87 1.99 12.19 10.07
N GLU A 88 2.02 13.46 9.68
CA GLU A 88 0.92 14.11 8.99
C GLU A 88 0.60 13.33 7.73
N GLN A 89 -0.60 12.79 7.62
CA GLN A 89 -1.11 12.23 6.39
C GLN A 89 -1.76 13.34 5.56
N LYS A 90 -1.76 13.16 4.26
CA LYS A 90 -2.25 14.13 3.29
C LYS A 90 -3.13 13.45 2.26
N LEU A 91 -4.10 14.18 1.78
CA LEU A 91 -4.88 13.85 0.59
C LEU A 91 -4.63 14.94 -0.45
N VAL A 92 -4.23 14.57 -1.66
CA VAL A 92 -4.09 15.53 -2.76
C VAL A 92 -5.47 16.02 -3.17
N LYS A 93 -5.67 17.34 -3.18
CA LYS A 93 -6.98 17.97 -3.49
C LYS A 93 -7.28 18.04 -4.99
N ASP A 94 -6.26 17.96 -5.82
CA ASP A 94 -6.36 18.11 -7.27
C ASP A 94 -7.48 17.25 -7.88
N GLY A 95 -8.45 17.87 -8.53
CA GLY A 95 -9.60 17.22 -9.16
C GLY A 95 -10.71 16.79 -8.18
N ILE A 96 -10.42 16.60 -6.88
CA ILE A 96 -11.45 16.23 -5.89
C ILE A 96 -12.36 17.41 -5.58
N GLU A 97 -11.77 18.57 -5.32
CA GLU A 97 -12.49 19.79 -4.99
C GLU A 97 -13.48 20.17 -6.11
N GLU A 98 -13.02 20.14 -7.36
CA GLU A 98 -13.89 20.39 -8.51
C GLU A 98 -15.02 19.35 -8.61
N ALA A 99 -14.70 18.07 -8.46
CA ALA A 99 -15.68 16.99 -8.54
C ALA A 99 -16.74 17.08 -7.41
N ILE A 100 -16.34 17.46 -6.20
CA ILE A 100 -17.27 17.68 -5.09
C ILE A 100 -18.14 18.92 -5.34
N SER A 101 -17.57 20.04 -5.78
CA SER A 101 -18.30 21.28 -6.04
C SER A 101 -19.35 21.11 -7.16
N GLN A 102 -19.05 20.25 -8.14
CA GLN A 102 -19.99 19.88 -9.20
C GLN A 102 -21.04 18.85 -8.76
N GLY A 103 -20.99 18.37 -7.51
CA GLY A 103 -21.89 17.33 -6.99
C GLY A 103 -21.69 15.95 -7.60
N LYS A 104 -20.53 15.69 -8.17
CA LYS A 104 -20.17 14.40 -8.76
C LYS A 104 -20.10 13.32 -7.67
N PHE A 105 -19.46 13.61 -6.54
CA PHE A 105 -19.38 12.68 -5.42
C PHE A 105 -20.48 12.92 -4.41
N LYS A 106 -21.16 11.84 -4.02
CA LYS A 106 -22.17 11.79 -2.97
C LYS A 106 -21.75 10.89 -1.83
N GLN A 107 -20.83 9.97 -2.10
CA GLN A 107 -20.36 8.95 -1.17
C GLN A 107 -18.85 8.81 -1.21
N VAL A 108 -18.25 8.56 -0.05
CA VAL A 108 -16.83 8.23 0.10
C VAL A 108 -16.72 6.90 0.83
N ILE A 109 -15.90 5.99 0.29
CA ILE A 109 -15.52 4.75 0.94
C ILE A 109 -14.03 4.85 1.31
N PHE A 110 -13.75 4.88 2.61
CA PHE A 110 -12.39 4.79 3.13
C PHE A 110 -11.98 3.32 3.21
N VAL A 111 -10.81 3.01 2.65
CA VAL A 111 -10.28 1.64 2.65
C VAL A 111 -9.00 1.58 3.47
N GLU A 112 -8.99 0.69 4.46
CA GLU A 112 -7.87 0.43 5.37
C GLU A 112 -7.53 -1.06 5.41
N ASP A 113 -6.31 -1.39 5.82
CA ASP A 113 -5.93 -2.77 6.10
C ASP A 113 -6.44 -3.22 7.47
N GLU A 114 -6.28 -2.39 8.50
CA GLU A 114 -6.86 -2.59 9.83
C GLU A 114 -7.46 -1.28 10.36
N VAL A 115 -8.68 -1.35 10.87
CA VAL A 115 -9.29 -0.25 11.62
C VAL A 115 -9.37 -0.62 13.10
N THR A 116 -8.62 0.10 13.94
CA THR A 116 -8.60 -0.10 15.40
C THR A 116 -9.61 0.78 16.12
N THR A 117 -9.35 2.08 16.22
CA THR A 117 -10.25 3.06 16.85
C THR A 117 -11.10 3.83 15.86
N GLY A 118 -10.63 3.92 14.61
CA GLY A 118 -11.23 4.71 13.54
C GLY A 118 -11.00 6.23 13.66
N ASN A 119 -10.18 6.70 14.60
CA ASN A 119 -9.97 8.12 14.82
C ASN A 119 -9.39 8.81 13.58
N THR A 120 -8.37 8.23 12.92
CA THR A 120 -7.79 8.76 11.68
C THR A 120 -8.83 9.00 10.60
N ILE A 121 -9.80 8.08 10.47
CA ILE A 121 -10.90 8.21 9.51
C ILE A 121 -11.81 9.37 9.89
N LEU A 122 -12.17 9.51 11.17
CA LEU A 122 -13.00 10.62 11.66
C LEU A 122 -12.29 11.97 11.49
N ASP A 123 -10.98 12.02 11.71
CA ASP A 123 -10.17 13.21 11.50
C ASP A 123 -10.17 13.63 10.02
N LEU A 124 -10.02 12.67 9.10
CA LEU A 124 -10.12 12.94 7.67
C LEU A 124 -11.54 13.40 7.27
N ILE A 125 -12.60 12.77 7.80
CA ILE A 125 -13.98 13.21 7.58
C ILE A 125 -14.16 14.67 8.01
N GLY A 126 -13.70 15.00 9.23
CA GLY A 126 -13.77 16.37 9.76
C GLY A 126 -13.02 17.38 8.88
N ALA A 127 -11.84 16.99 8.36
CA ALA A 127 -11.07 17.83 7.44
C ALA A 127 -11.81 18.02 6.10
N VAL A 128 -12.37 16.96 5.52
CA VAL A 128 -13.17 16.97 4.29
C VAL A 128 -14.41 17.87 4.43
N GLU A 129 -15.17 17.73 5.51
CA GLU A 129 -16.38 18.51 5.76
C GLU A 129 -16.08 20.00 5.98
N LYS A 130 -14.98 20.30 6.67
CA LYS A 130 -14.51 21.67 6.90
C LYS A 130 -14.05 22.34 5.60
N GLU A 131 -13.29 21.61 4.78
CA GLU A 131 -12.71 22.15 3.54
C GLU A 131 -13.78 22.39 2.48
N TRP A 132 -14.65 21.42 2.24
CA TRP A 132 -15.56 21.45 1.09
C TRP A 132 -17.02 21.73 1.43
N SER A 133 -17.37 21.90 2.71
CA SER A 133 -18.73 22.23 3.19
C SER A 133 -19.85 21.38 2.53
N SER A 134 -19.52 20.14 2.15
CA SER A 134 -20.41 19.25 1.40
C SER A 134 -21.00 18.17 2.31
N LYS A 135 -22.24 17.75 2.02
CA LYS A 135 -22.88 16.62 2.72
C LYS A 135 -22.60 15.32 1.98
N LEU A 136 -21.45 14.73 2.25
CA LEU A 136 -21.11 13.40 1.74
C LEU A 136 -21.59 12.32 2.71
N GLN A 137 -21.90 11.13 2.17
CA GLN A 137 -22.10 9.93 2.96
C GLN A 137 -20.79 9.17 3.07
N TYR A 138 -20.49 8.64 4.24
CA TYR A 138 -19.23 7.97 4.49
C TYR A 138 -19.43 6.49 4.79
N SER A 139 -18.45 5.70 4.37
CA SER A 139 -18.36 4.28 4.70
C SER A 139 -16.90 3.88 4.85
N VAL A 140 -16.66 2.82 5.58
CA VAL A 140 -15.33 2.25 5.81
C VAL A 140 -15.33 0.80 5.37
N ALA A 141 -14.27 0.37 4.72
CA ALA A 141 -14.03 -1.00 4.36
C ALA A 141 -12.62 -1.41 4.78
N SER A 142 -12.45 -2.54 5.46
CA SER A 142 -11.13 -3.01 5.91
C SER A 142 -11.00 -4.53 5.84
N LEU A 143 -9.76 -5.01 5.75
CA LEU A 143 -9.49 -6.44 5.89
C LEU A 143 -9.75 -6.87 7.32
N LEU A 144 -9.26 -6.09 8.29
CA LEU A 144 -9.38 -6.34 9.72
C LEU A 144 -10.13 -5.21 10.41
N ASN A 145 -10.99 -5.57 11.36
CA ASN A 145 -11.69 -4.60 12.18
C ASN A 145 -11.51 -4.89 13.66
N GLY A 146 -10.70 -4.09 14.33
CA GLY A 146 -10.42 -4.14 15.76
C GLY A 146 -11.28 -3.19 16.61
N MET A 147 -12.19 -2.40 16.01
CA MET A 147 -13.02 -1.47 16.75
C MET A 147 -13.79 -2.19 17.86
N ASP A 148 -13.78 -1.64 19.05
CA ASP A 148 -14.64 -2.09 20.13
C ASP A 148 -16.11 -1.67 19.91
N SER A 149 -16.98 -2.03 20.83
CA SER A 149 -18.41 -1.69 20.75
C SER A 149 -18.67 -0.19 20.81
N GLU A 150 -17.86 0.56 21.55
CA GLU A 150 -17.99 2.02 21.68
C GLU A 150 -17.63 2.72 20.35
N ALA A 151 -16.51 2.33 19.74
CA ALA A 151 -16.10 2.83 18.43
C ALA A 151 -17.15 2.52 17.34
N LEU A 152 -17.69 1.30 17.32
CA LEU A 152 -18.76 0.92 16.38
C LEU A 152 -20.05 1.73 16.59
N VAL A 153 -20.43 1.99 17.84
CA VAL A 153 -21.60 2.85 18.15
C VAL A 153 -21.34 4.29 17.70
N ARG A 154 -20.13 4.81 17.92
CA ARG A 154 -19.71 6.14 17.46
C ARG A 154 -19.82 6.26 15.94
N PHE A 155 -19.31 5.29 15.16
CA PHE A 155 -19.43 5.29 13.71
C PHE A 155 -20.89 5.24 13.26
N LYS A 156 -21.68 4.38 13.87
CA LYS A 156 -23.11 4.28 13.59
C LYS A 156 -23.87 5.59 13.87
N SER A 157 -23.53 6.29 14.96
CA SER A 157 -24.17 7.58 15.32
C SER A 157 -23.83 8.70 14.32
N HIS A 158 -22.69 8.62 13.65
CA HIS A 158 -22.30 9.49 12.54
C HIS A 158 -22.83 9.02 11.17
N GLY A 159 -23.64 7.98 11.12
CA GLY A 159 -24.17 7.42 9.87
C GLY A 159 -23.12 6.71 9.00
N ILE A 160 -21.96 6.39 9.55
CA ILE A 160 -20.87 5.74 8.83
C ILE A 160 -21.10 4.23 8.81
N ARG A 161 -21.19 3.64 7.62
CA ARG A 161 -21.29 2.19 7.46
C ARG A 161 -19.90 1.55 7.52
N VAL A 162 -19.81 0.40 8.20
CA VAL A 162 -18.53 -0.31 8.40
C VAL A 162 -18.62 -1.70 7.79
N HIS A 163 -17.69 -1.99 6.88
CA HIS A 163 -17.54 -3.28 6.19
C HIS A 163 -16.17 -3.86 6.52
N TYR A 164 -16.08 -5.13 6.80
CA TYR A 164 -14.80 -5.80 7.09
C TYR A 164 -14.86 -7.29 6.76
N LEU A 165 -13.72 -7.87 6.45
CA LEU A 165 -13.63 -9.31 6.24
C LEU A 165 -13.55 -10.07 7.57
N VAL A 166 -12.71 -9.58 8.50
CA VAL A 166 -12.48 -10.25 9.79
C VAL A 166 -12.64 -9.27 10.93
N LYS A 167 -13.44 -9.65 11.92
CA LYS A 167 -13.53 -8.96 13.19
C LYS A 167 -12.44 -9.49 14.13
N THR A 168 -11.57 -8.60 14.60
CA THR A 168 -10.51 -8.91 15.56
C THR A 168 -10.88 -8.41 16.96
N ALA A 169 -10.33 -9.05 17.97
CA ALA A 169 -10.44 -8.62 19.35
C ALA A 169 -9.04 -8.34 19.88
N HIS A 170 -8.79 -7.09 20.27
CA HIS A 170 -7.44 -6.65 20.69
C HIS A 170 -7.08 -7.02 22.13
N SER A 171 -7.96 -7.71 22.84
CA SER A 171 -7.69 -8.19 24.20
C SER A 171 -6.60 -9.27 24.19
N GLY A 172 -5.52 -9.05 24.93
CA GLY A 172 -4.42 -9.99 25.10
C GLY A 172 -3.29 -9.89 24.09
N TYR A 173 -3.40 -9.10 23.00
CA TYR A 173 -2.34 -8.98 22.01
C TYR A 173 -1.05 -8.35 22.57
N GLU A 174 -1.17 -7.42 23.51
CA GLU A 174 -0.02 -6.82 24.19
C GLU A 174 0.76 -7.88 24.99
N ALA A 175 0.05 -8.74 25.71
CA ALA A 175 0.68 -9.85 26.46
C ALA A 175 1.43 -10.80 25.51
N ILE A 176 0.80 -11.18 24.39
CA ILE A 176 1.45 -12.03 23.36
C ILE A 176 2.67 -11.32 22.78
N ALA A 177 2.58 -10.03 22.47
CA ALA A 177 3.69 -9.28 21.90
C ALA A 177 4.89 -9.17 22.84
N THR A 178 4.68 -9.19 24.16
CA THR A 178 5.76 -9.17 25.17
C THR A 178 6.49 -10.51 25.32
N GLU A 179 5.95 -11.60 24.79
CA GLU A 179 6.64 -12.91 24.78
C GLU A 179 7.80 -12.96 23.78
N TYR A 180 7.81 -12.05 22.80
CA TYR A 180 8.85 -11.98 21.79
C TYR A 180 9.85 -10.85 22.10
N HIS A 181 11.13 -11.14 22.01
CA HIS A 181 12.20 -10.26 22.51
C HIS A 181 12.97 -9.51 21.41
N GLY A 182 12.54 -9.60 20.17
CA GLY A 182 13.22 -8.92 19.06
C GLY A 182 14.63 -9.49 18.79
N ASP A 183 14.80 -10.79 18.95
CA ASP A 183 16.05 -11.55 18.84
C ASP A 183 16.32 -12.12 17.44
N GLY A 184 15.55 -11.69 16.44
CA GLY A 184 15.74 -12.08 15.04
C GLY A 184 16.97 -11.45 14.37
N TYR A 185 17.07 -11.59 13.07
CA TYR A 185 18.22 -11.10 12.32
C TYR A 185 18.01 -9.66 11.85
N TYR A 186 18.89 -8.77 12.27
CA TYR A 186 18.88 -7.35 11.88
C TYR A 186 20.10 -7.05 11.00
N HIS A 187 19.86 -6.55 9.81
CA HIS A 187 20.89 -6.13 8.88
C HIS A 187 20.95 -4.60 8.84
N ASP A 188 22.14 -4.09 9.09
CA ASP A 188 22.44 -2.67 9.06
C ASP A 188 22.39 -2.11 7.64
N LEU A 189 22.17 -0.81 7.58
CA LEU A 189 22.15 -0.06 6.35
C LEU A 189 23.47 -0.19 5.57
N ASN A 190 23.39 -0.65 4.31
CA ASN A 190 24.49 -0.64 3.38
C ASN A 190 24.15 0.19 2.13
N CYS A 191 24.80 1.36 2.01
CA CYS A 191 24.64 2.29 0.88
C CYS A 191 25.87 2.29 -0.05
N GLU A 192 26.65 1.22 -0.09
CA GLU A 192 27.75 1.12 -1.06
C GLU A 192 27.21 1.33 -2.48
N VAL A 193 27.95 2.13 -3.25
CA VAL A 193 27.59 2.46 -4.63
C VAL A 193 27.55 1.19 -5.46
N CYS A 194 26.42 0.91 -6.06
CA CYS A 194 26.22 -0.23 -6.94
C CYS A 194 25.49 0.21 -8.21
N SER A 195 25.58 -0.62 -9.25
CA SER A 195 24.85 -0.42 -10.50
C SER A 195 23.64 -1.34 -10.57
N VAL A 196 22.54 -0.83 -11.08
CA VAL A 196 21.33 -1.60 -11.38
C VAL A 196 20.80 -1.18 -12.74
N GLU A 197 20.34 -2.15 -13.54
CA GLU A 197 19.63 -1.82 -14.77
C GLU A 197 18.35 -1.06 -14.45
N CYS A 198 18.16 0.10 -15.10
CA CYS A 198 17.02 0.97 -14.84
C CYS A 198 16.29 1.30 -16.13
N ILE A 199 14.98 1.17 -16.13
CA ILE A 199 14.09 1.66 -17.19
C ILE A 199 13.05 2.61 -16.61
N SER A 200 12.67 3.63 -17.40
CA SER A 200 11.62 4.59 -17.03
C SER A 200 10.47 4.49 -18.03
N VAL A 201 9.25 4.39 -17.51
CA VAL A 201 8.02 4.29 -18.32
C VAL A 201 7.18 5.53 -18.06
N GLN A 202 6.91 6.30 -19.13
CA GLN A 202 6.08 7.51 -19.06
C GLN A 202 4.61 7.12 -18.99
N CYS A 203 4.07 7.09 -17.78
CA CYS A 203 2.72 6.62 -17.49
C CYS A 203 1.66 7.72 -17.55
N GLY A 204 2.06 8.98 -17.31
CA GLY A 204 1.18 10.14 -17.39
C GLY A 204 0.11 10.26 -16.29
N ILE A 205 0.08 9.33 -15.34
CA ILE A 205 -0.80 9.37 -14.16
C ILE A 205 0.07 9.28 -12.90
N ASN A 206 -0.16 10.21 -11.97
CA ASN A 206 0.38 10.10 -10.62
C ASN A 206 -0.57 9.26 -9.76
N THR A 207 -0.06 8.21 -9.12
CA THR A 207 -0.85 7.25 -8.34
C THR A 207 -1.53 7.85 -7.11
N ARG A 208 -1.07 9.03 -6.66
CA ARG A 208 -1.60 9.76 -5.50
C ARG A 208 -2.67 10.79 -5.85
N LYS A 209 -2.90 11.05 -7.14
CA LYS A 209 -3.94 11.97 -7.63
C LYS A 209 -5.22 11.23 -7.97
N LEU A 210 -6.34 11.95 -7.94
CA LEU A 210 -7.64 11.42 -8.35
C LEU A 210 -7.57 10.83 -9.77
N SER A 211 -8.04 9.60 -9.92
CA SER A 211 -8.12 8.92 -11.21
C SER A 211 -9.37 8.06 -11.31
N SER A 212 -9.87 7.86 -12.53
CA SER A 212 -10.85 6.80 -12.74
C SER A 212 -10.19 5.44 -12.61
N SER A 213 -10.90 4.45 -12.07
CA SER A 213 -10.41 3.08 -12.00
C SER A 213 -10.08 2.49 -13.37
N VAL A 214 -10.82 2.91 -14.39
CA VAL A 214 -10.59 2.48 -15.78
C VAL A 214 -9.25 2.99 -16.30
N ASP A 215 -9.01 4.31 -16.17
CA ASP A 215 -7.74 4.91 -16.61
C ASP A 215 -6.56 4.33 -15.83
N TYR A 216 -6.72 4.16 -14.52
CA TYR A 216 -5.68 3.58 -13.67
C TYR A 216 -5.33 2.15 -14.11
N GLN A 217 -6.34 1.31 -14.41
CA GLN A 217 -6.12 -0.03 -14.91
C GLN A 217 -5.47 -0.05 -16.31
N VAL A 218 -5.89 0.86 -17.21
CA VAL A 218 -5.28 1.01 -18.55
C VAL A 218 -3.81 1.36 -18.42
N VAL A 219 -3.45 2.28 -17.53
CA VAL A 219 -2.05 2.69 -17.33
C VAL A 219 -1.24 1.60 -16.64
N CYS A 220 -1.79 0.86 -15.68
CA CYS A 220 -1.13 -0.33 -15.13
C CYS A 220 -0.82 -1.37 -16.23
N ASN A 221 -1.75 -1.57 -17.16
CA ASN A 221 -1.53 -2.49 -18.29
C ASN A 221 -0.49 -1.95 -19.28
N PHE A 222 -0.45 -0.64 -19.52
CA PHE A 222 0.60 0.00 -20.32
C PHE A 222 1.98 -0.17 -19.67
N PHE A 223 2.08 0.08 -18.36
CA PHE A 223 3.29 -0.11 -17.58
C PHE A 223 3.81 -1.56 -17.68
N TRP A 224 2.93 -2.53 -17.47
CA TRP A 224 3.23 -3.94 -17.68
C TRP A 224 3.75 -4.23 -19.09
N ASN A 225 3.05 -3.77 -20.13
CA ASN A 225 3.44 -4.02 -21.52
C ASN A 225 4.81 -3.44 -21.87
N SER A 226 5.21 -2.35 -21.21
CA SER A 226 6.52 -1.71 -21.42
C SER A 226 7.68 -2.51 -20.84
N MET A 227 7.44 -3.41 -19.90
CA MET A 227 8.49 -4.19 -19.24
C MET A 227 8.40 -5.72 -19.46
N LYS A 228 7.28 -6.24 -19.94
CA LYS A 228 7.04 -7.70 -20.03
C LYS A 228 8.11 -8.49 -20.76
N ASN A 229 8.75 -7.90 -21.77
CA ASN A 229 9.83 -8.54 -22.54
C ASN A 229 11.14 -8.73 -21.73
N ARG A 230 11.20 -8.17 -20.51
CA ARG A 230 12.32 -8.34 -19.57
C ARG A 230 12.09 -9.50 -18.61
N VAL A 231 10.89 -10.06 -18.59
CA VAL A 231 10.55 -11.21 -17.73
C VAL A 231 11.18 -12.47 -18.30
N LEU A 232 11.92 -13.17 -17.47
CA LEU A 232 12.49 -14.47 -17.80
C LEU A 232 11.43 -15.56 -17.54
N PRO A 233 11.07 -16.35 -18.57
CA PRO A 233 10.11 -17.43 -18.39
C PRO A 233 10.66 -18.52 -17.44
N ASP A 234 9.76 -19.21 -16.74
CA ASP A 234 10.06 -20.35 -15.86
C ASP A 234 11.09 -20.05 -14.76
N ARG A 235 11.17 -18.78 -14.32
CA ARG A 235 12.09 -18.34 -13.26
C ARG A 235 11.35 -17.82 -12.04
N SER A 236 11.88 -18.11 -10.86
CA SER A 236 11.37 -17.52 -9.63
C SER A 236 11.56 -16.00 -9.65
N THR A 237 10.49 -15.26 -9.41
CA THR A 237 10.48 -13.80 -9.56
C THR A 237 9.93 -13.12 -8.32
N LEU A 238 10.66 -12.11 -7.82
CA LEU A 238 10.15 -11.17 -6.83
C LEU A 238 9.80 -9.86 -7.55
N VAL A 239 8.60 -9.35 -7.30
CA VAL A 239 8.22 -7.99 -7.65
C VAL A 239 8.06 -7.20 -6.35
N LEU A 240 8.88 -6.17 -6.19
CA LEU A 240 8.97 -5.37 -4.98
C LEU A 240 8.54 -3.93 -5.27
N GLY A 241 7.40 -3.53 -4.65
CA GLY A 241 6.94 -2.14 -4.66
C GLY A 241 7.68 -1.30 -3.61
N THR A 242 7.80 0.00 -3.84
CA THR A 242 8.41 0.90 -2.87
C THR A 242 7.37 1.69 -2.08
N GLU A 243 7.39 1.53 -0.75
CA GLU A 243 6.54 2.26 0.21
C GLU A 243 5.03 2.26 -0.19
N GLU A 244 4.49 3.39 -0.64
CA GLU A 244 3.08 3.54 -1.04
C GLU A 244 2.77 2.98 -2.44
N PHE A 245 3.80 2.71 -3.26
CA PHE A 245 3.64 2.24 -4.64
C PHE A 245 3.40 0.73 -4.69
N MET A 246 2.24 0.29 -4.22
CA MET A 246 1.93 -1.12 -4.05
C MET A 246 1.07 -1.70 -5.17
N TYR A 247 -0.05 -1.07 -5.55
CA TYR A 247 -0.99 -1.69 -6.49
C TYR A 247 -0.39 -1.94 -7.88
N PRO A 248 0.33 -1.01 -8.54
CA PRO A 248 0.96 -1.29 -9.82
C PRO A 248 2.00 -2.41 -9.74
N ALA A 249 2.73 -2.52 -8.62
CA ALA A 249 3.67 -3.61 -8.38
C ALA A 249 2.94 -4.96 -8.23
N LEU A 250 1.86 -5.02 -7.46
CA LEU A 250 1.01 -6.20 -7.32
C LEU A 250 0.38 -6.61 -8.67
N TYR A 251 -0.07 -5.63 -9.47
CA TYR A 251 -0.60 -5.86 -10.81
C TYR A 251 0.43 -6.52 -11.73
N VAL A 252 1.66 -5.99 -11.75
CA VAL A 252 2.77 -6.57 -12.54
C VAL A 252 3.11 -7.97 -12.04
N ALA A 253 3.21 -8.18 -10.73
CA ALA A 253 3.46 -9.49 -10.14
C ALA A 253 2.41 -10.53 -10.58
N LYS A 254 1.13 -10.15 -10.58
CA LYS A 254 0.05 -11.01 -11.06
C LYS A 254 0.15 -11.32 -12.55
N LYS A 255 0.53 -10.32 -13.36
CA LYS A 255 0.75 -10.54 -14.81
C LYS A 255 1.91 -11.49 -15.10
N ILE A 256 2.98 -11.44 -14.31
CA ILE A 256 4.10 -12.39 -14.41
C ILE A 256 3.64 -13.78 -13.99
N GLU A 257 2.90 -13.90 -12.89
CA GLU A 257 2.33 -15.18 -12.42
C GLU A 257 1.42 -15.84 -13.48
N ASP A 258 0.63 -15.04 -14.21
CA ASP A 258 -0.23 -15.52 -15.28
C ASP A 258 0.55 -16.06 -16.50
N LEU A 259 1.74 -15.52 -16.75
CA LEU A 259 2.54 -15.94 -17.92
C LEU A 259 3.28 -17.25 -17.71
N ALA A 260 3.71 -17.52 -16.49
CA ALA A 260 4.92 -18.31 -16.35
C ALA A 260 4.75 -19.64 -15.68
N GLY A 261 3.78 -20.08 -15.07
CA GLY A 261 3.89 -21.30 -14.24
C GLY A 261 5.07 -21.23 -13.22
N ALA A 262 5.71 -20.08 -13.10
CA ALA A 262 6.84 -19.81 -12.21
C ALA A 262 6.35 -19.33 -10.84
N THR A 263 7.14 -19.55 -9.81
CA THR A 263 6.87 -19.00 -8.49
C THR A 263 7.08 -17.49 -8.49
N VAL A 264 6.02 -16.73 -8.37
CA VAL A 264 6.07 -15.26 -8.26
C VAL A 264 5.72 -14.83 -6.86
N LYS A 265 6.47 -13.88 -6.31
CA LYS A 265 6.18 -13.24 -5.04
C LYS A 265 6.05 -11.73 -5.24
N PHE A 266 5.08 -11.15 -4.54
CA PHE A 266 4.92 -9.72 -4.38
C PHE A 266 5.35 -9.32 -2.97
N HIS A 267 6.05 -8.20 -2.85
CA HIS A 267 6.47 -7.62 -1.58
C HIS A 267 6.56 -6.11 -1.71
N ALA A 268 6.70 -5.39 -0.58
CA ALA A 268 6.92 -3.95 -0.58
C ALA A 268 7.89 -3.52 0.53
N THR A 269 8.63 -2.43 0.31
CA THR A 269 9.31 -1.75 1.42
C THR A 269 8.32 -1.03 2.31
N THR A 270 8.67 -0.79 3.57
CA THR A 270 7.78 -0.14 4.54
C THR A 270 8.54 0.81 5.46
N ARG A 271 7.83 1.77 6.03
CA ARG A 271 8.36 2.67 7.07
C ARG A 271 8.26 2.06 8.48
N SER A 272 7.56 0.96 8.64
CA SER A 272 7.29 0.35 9.95
C SER A 272 8.50 -0.44 10.46
N PRO A 273 9.13 -0.03 11.58
CA PRO A 273 10.30 -0.69 12.15
C PRO A 273 9.88 -1.85 13.07
N ILE A 274 9.30 -2.91 12.49
CA ILE A 274 8.79 -4.05 13.25
C ILE A 274 9.98 -4.85 13.78
N ALA A 275 9.88 -5.32 15.02
CA ALA A 275 10.83 -6.27 15.58
C ALA A 275 10.73 -7.63 14.87
N VAL A 276 11.82 -8.36 14.82
CA VAL A 276 11.90 -9.69 14.23
C VAL A 276 12.38 -10.70 15.31
N SER A 277 11.99 -11.97 15.18
CA SER A 277 12.35 -12.99 16.16
C SER A 277 12.81 -14.28 15.48
N ILE A 278 13.71 -15.02 16.14
CA ILE A 278 14.12 -16.36 15.71
C ILE A 278 13.05 -17.42 15.99
N GLU A 279 12.06 -17.09 16.80
CA GLU A 279 10.97 -18.00 17.15
C GLU A 279 10.15 -18.37 15.90
N LYS A 280 9.98 -19.68 15.67
CA LYS A 280 9.31 -20.19 14.46
C LYS A 280 7.88 -19.68 14.27
N GLU A 281 7.17 -19.47 15.37
CA GLU A 281 5.78 -19.01 15.36
C GLU A 281 5.65 -17.48 15.15
N TYR A 282 6.77 -16.74 15.23
CA TYR A 282 6.77 -15.31 14.92
C TYR A 282 6.82 -15.11 13.40
N PRO A 283 6.02 -14.20 12.83
CA PRO A 283 5.86 -14.10 11.38
C PRO A 283 7.03 -13.45 10.65
N LEU A 284 7.93 -12.73 11.35
CA LEU A 284 9.04 -11.98 10.76
C LEU A 284 10.36 -12.37 11.42
N HIS A 285 11.32 -12.86 10.63
CA HIS A 285 12.58 -13.38 11.15
C HIS A 285 13.79 -12.52 10.83
N GLU A 286 13.71 -11.74 9.75
CA GLU A 286 14.82 -10.96 9.20
C GLU A 286 14.36 -9.57 8.81
N ARG A 287 15.14 -8.54 9.18
CA ARG A 287 14.88 -7.14 8.84
C ARG A 287 16.10 -6.46 8.24
N TRP A 288 15.93 -5.86 7.09
CA TRP A 288 16.91 -5.01 6.44
C TRP A 288 16.56 -3.55 6.65
N GLU A 289 17.49 -2.75 7.18
CA GLU A 289 17.35 -1.29 7.24
C GLU A 289 17.77 -0.67 5.91
N LEU A 290 16.96 0.23 5.39
CA LEU A 290 17.12 0.86 4.08
C LEU A 290 16.97 2.38 4.22
N VAL A 291 17.38 3.11 3.17
CA VAL A 291 16.98 4.50 2.93
C VAL A 291 15.77 4.54 2.01
N SER A 292 14.85 5.48 2.23
CA SER A 292 13.73 5.72 1.34
C SER A 292 14.19 6.10 -0.07
N LEU A 293 13.47 5.62 -1.09
CA LEU A 293 13.66 6.11 -2.45
C LEU A 293 13.04 7.50 -2.68
N TYR A 294 12.16 7.96 -1.78
CA TYR A 294 11.41 9.21 -1.92
C TYR A 294 12.00 10.37 -1.13
N GLU A 295 12.66 10.11 -0.01
CA GLU A 295 13.14 11.16 0.89
C GLU A 295 14.51 10.82 1.46
N LYS A 296 15.48 11.75 1.29
CA LYS A 296 16.84 11.58 1.77
C LYS A 296 16.88 11.47 3.31
N GLY A 297 17.58 10.45 3.79
CA GLY A 297 17.79 10.22 5.23
C GLY A 297 16.60 9.57 5.95
N ARG A 298 15.44 9.41 5.30
CA ARG A 298 14.32 8.66 5.87
C ARG A 298 14.62 7.17 5.84
N LYS A 299 14.47 6.52 6.99
CA LYS A 299 14.60 5.07 7.11
C LYS A 299 13.37 4.35 6.59
N THR A 300 13.60 3.26 5.88
CA THR A 300 12.59 2.26 5.50
C THR A 300 13.13 0.87 5.77
N PHE A 301 12.29 -0.13 5.64
CA PHE A 301 12.62 -1.50 5.97
C PHE A 301 12.05 -2.45 4.93
N VAL A 302 12.67 -3.62 4.81
CA VAL A 302 12.10 -4.77 4.12
C VAL A 302 12.42 -6.03 4.93
N TYR A 303 11.51 -6.99 4.89
CA TYR A 303 11.57 -8.17 5.75
C TYR A 303 11.68 -9.44 4.94
N ASP A 304 12.31 -10.46 5.53
CA ASP A 304 12.33 -11.85 5.04
C ASP A 304 12.61 -11.96 3.52
N LEU A 305 13.66 -11.25 3.08
CA LEU A 305 14.13 -11.33 1.71
C LEU A 305 14.68 -12.72 1.42
N ASN A 306 14.30 -13.28 0.28
CA ASN A 306 14.76 -14.55 -0.20
C ASN A 306 15.53 -14.41 -1.52
N LYS A 307 16.17 -15.49 -1.94
CA LYS A 307 16.79 -15.59 -3.24
C LYS A 307 15.76 -15.91 -4.33
N TYR A 308 15.78 -15.12 -5.40
CA TYR A 308 14.99 -15.31 -6.62
C TYR A 308 15.92 -15.29 -7.83
N ASP A 309 15.47 -15.87 -8.95
CA ASP A 309 16.20 -15.82 -10.21
C ASP A 309 16.14 -14.44 -10.84
N GLN A 310 15.04 -13.68 -10.59
CA GLN A 310 14.83 -12.32 -11.08
C GLN A 310 14.11 -11.47 -10.03
N VAL A 311 14.50 -10.19 -9.93
CA VAL A 311 13.86 -9.20 -9.05
C VAL A 311 13.54 -7.94 -9.83
N PHE A 312 12.30 -7.49 -9.77
CA PHE A 312 11.88 -6.18 -10.23
C PHE A 312 11.60 -5.27 -9.05
N ILE A 313 12.31 -4.15 -8.96
CA ILE A 313 12.01 -3.05 -8.03
C ILE A 313 11.16 -2.06 -8.80
N LEU A 314 9.93 -1.81 -8.36
CA LEU A 314 8.99 -0.90 -9.01
C LEU A 314 8.75 0.33 -8.12
N THR A 315 8.91 1.52 -8.70
CA THR A 315 8.79 2.79 -7.95
C THR A 315 8.17 3.88 -8.81
N ASP A 316 7.42 4.78 -8.18
CA ASP A 316 6.92 6.04 -8.76
C ASP A 316 7.64 7.27 -8.18
N ALA A 317 8.81 7.09 -7.56
CA ALA A 317 9.62 8.21 -7.12
C ALA A 317 10.07 9.03 -8.33
N GLU A 318 9.69 10.31 -8.37
CA GLU A 318 10.02 11.22 -9.48
C GLU A 318 11.54 11.42 -9.62
N GLU A 319 12.24 11.59 -8.51
CA GLU A 319 13.69 11.69 -8.41
C GLU A 319 14.19 10.72 -7.32
N PRO A 320 14.37 9.44 -7.65
CA PRO A 320 14.73 8.46 -6.64
C PRO A 320 16.05 8.82 -5.94
N VAL A 321 16.06 8.77 -4.62
CA VAL A 321 17.27 8.96 -3.80
C VAL A 321 18.26 7.84 -4.09
N ALA A 322 19.48 8.19 -4.49
CA ALA A 322 20.50 7.22 -4.90
C ALA A 322 20.86 6.24 -3.77
N GLU A 323 21.02 6.73 -2.53
CA GLU A 323 21.28 5.91 -1.34
C GLU A 323 20.14 4.93 -1.09
N GLY A 324 18.88 5.31 -1.42
CA GLY A 324 17.71 4.43 -1.33
C GLY A 324 17.82 3.27 -2.32
N ILE A 325 18.19 3.55 -3.57
CA ILE A 325 18.43 2.52 -4.57
C ILE A 325 19.56 1.59 -4.10
N TYR A 326 20.69 2.16 -3.68
CA TYR A 326 21.86 1.37 -3.28
C TYR A 326 21.56 0.47 -2.08
N SER A 327 20.91 0.98 -1.04
CA SER A 327 20.58 0.19 0.13
C SER A 327 19.68 -1.01 -0.20
N LEU A 328 18.65 -0.79 -1.03
CA LEU A 328 17.73 -1.86 -1.43
C LEU A 328 18.42 -2.90 -2.34
N VAL A 329 19.22 -2.46 -3.31
CA VAL A 329 19.95 -3.37 -4.21
C VAL A 329 20.97 -4.18 -3.42
N ASN A 330 21.73 -3.56 -2.50
CA ASN A 330 22.70 -4.26 -1.67
C ASN A 330 22.04 -5.30 -0.76
N ALA A 331 20.88 -4.99 -0.16
CA ALA A 331 20.11 -5.97 0.61
C ALA A 331 19.72 -7.19 -0.25
N LEU A 332 19.20 -6.95 -1.46
CA LEU A 332 18.83 -8.02 -2.40
C LEU A 332 20.05 -8.85 -2.83
N VAL A 333 21.18 -8.21 -3.14
CA VAL A 333 22.43 -8.89 -3.51
C VAL A 333 22.96 -9.74 -2.36
N SER A 334 22.88 -9.25 -1.12
CA SER A 334 23.29 -10.00 0.08
C SER A 334 22.48 -11.28 0.28
N CYS A 335 21.21 -11.29 -0.17
CA CYS A 335 20.37 -12.50 -0.20
C CYS A 335 20.66 -13.41 -1.42
N GLY A 336 21.68 -13.08 -2.24
CA GLY A 336 22.08 -13.88 -3.41
C GLY A 336 21.32 -13.59 -4.71
N ASN A 337 20.55 -12.51 -4.78
CA ASN A 337 19.88 -12.06 -5.99
C ASN A 337 20.89 -11.38 -6.93
N LYS A 338 20.89 -11.74 -8.22
CA LYS A 338 21.88 -11.24 -9.19
C LYS A 338 21.25 -10.49 -10.36
N ASN A 339 20.01 -10.85 -10.71
CA ASN A 339 19.29 -10.25 -11.83
C ASN A 339 18.22 -9.31 -11.25
N ILE A 340 18.63 -8.08 -11.02
CA ILE A 340 17.81 -7.03 -10.38
C ILE A 340 17.61 -5.91 -11.39
N MET A 341 16.36 -5.46 -11.55
CA MET A 341 16.01 -4.35 -12.43
C MET A 341 15.15 -3.34 -11.67
N LEU A 342 15.49 -2.05 -11.81
CA LEU A 342 14.67 -0.94 -11.34
C LEU A 342 13.76 -0.47 -12.48
N VAL A 343 12.46 -0.45 -12.26
CA VAL A 343 11.47 0.05 -13.22
C VAL A 343 10.74 1.24 -12.61
N ARG A 344 10.86 2.38 -13.24
CA ARG A 344 10.27 3.64 -12.79
C ARG A 344 8.97 3.92 -13.54
N TRP A 345 7.95 4.25 -12.78
CA TRP A 345 6.70 4.83 -13.25
C TRP A 345 6.85 6.36 -13.23
N CYS A 346 6.86 7.00 -14.39
CA CYS A 346 7.08 8.44 -14.55
C CYS A 346 5.87 9.13 -15.21
#